data_000f584045dbd02379800a79f91e086c
#
_entry.id   000f584045dbd02379800a79f91e086c
#
_cell.length_a   1.000
_cell.length_b   1.000
_cell.length_c   1.000
_cell.angle_alpha   90.00
_cell.angle_beta   90.00
_cell.angle_gamma   90.00
#
_symmetry.space_group_name_H-M   'P 1'
#
loop_
_entity.id
_entity.type
_entity.pdbx_description
1 polymer ?
#
loop_
_entity_poly.entity_id
_entity_poly.type
_entity_poly.pdbx_seq_one_letter_code
_entity_poly.pdbx_strand_id
1 'polypeptide(L)'
;MFLVAVTERILHITVSSKSVAKLAEEYNFTQDQRDILDELLSDELRPYLLALCGGVGGVVGDGTLQWPLPGHTYISCHFGEVDAFGNAGHRGTDIPAPEGTPILAAHSGTVLVSGWNDSYGNQVLLDNGAWLSTRYAHMTATAVTAGETVTAGQVIGYVGSTGDSTGNHLHFEVMQNGVRCNPLSVVNPQ
;
A
#
# COMPACT_ATOMS: atom_id res chain seq x y z
N MET A 1 12.15 -3.12 -25.61
CA MET A 1 11.88 -1.82 -26.30
C MET A 1 10.56 -1.16 -25.87
N PHE A 2 9.45 -1.89 -25.75
CA PHE A 2 8.15 -1.34 -25.34
C PHE A 2 8.16 -0.78 -23.90
N LEU A 3 8.71 -1.52 -22.94
CA LEU A 3 8.76 -1.12 -21.53
C LEU A 3 9.59 0.17 -21.32
N VAL A 4 10.71 0.33 -22.01
CA VAL A 4 11.56 1.53 -21.93
C VAL A 4 10.84 2.76 -22.52
N ALA A 5 10.12 2.59 -23.61
CA ALA A 5 9.35 3.68 -24.24
C ALA A 5 8.14 4.12 -23.40
N VAL A 6 7.54 3.18 -22.65
CA VAL A 6 6.43 3.47 -21.73
C VAL A 6 6.95 4.20 -20.50
N THR A 7 8.07 3.78 -19.92
CA THR A 7 8.67 4.46 -18.74
C THR A 7 9.18 5.85 -19.08
N GLU A 8 9.82 6.08 -20.24
CA GLU A 8 10.28 7.41 -20.66
C GLU A 8 9.12 8.38 -20.94
N ARG A 9 7.97 7.88 -21.42
CA ARG A 9 6.80 8.72 -21.69
C ARG A 9 5.93 8.95 -20.47
N ILE A 10 5.83 7.99 -19.54
CA ILE A 10 5.16 8.18 -18.24
C ILE A 10 5.90 9.23 -17.41
N LEU A 11 7.22 9.28 -17.47
CA LEU A 11 8.05 10.33 -16.84
C LEU A 11 7.79 11.75 -17.40
N HIS A 12 7.32 11.87 -18.65
CA HIS A 12 6.95 13.15 -19.27
C HIS A 12 5.46 13.50 -19.14
N ILE A 13 4.61 12.56 -18.77
CA ILE A 13 3.20 12.82 -18.48
C ILE A 13 3.12 13.24 -17.02
N THR A 14 3.12 14.53 -16.77
CA THR A 14 2.64 15.08 -15.49
C THR A 14 1.40 14.29 -15.09
N VAL A 15 1.44 13.59 -13.96
CA VAL A 15 0.35 12.77 -13.44
C VAL A 15 -0.79 13.69 -13.00
N SER A 16 -1.40 14.37 -13.96
CA SER A 16 -2.73 14.92 -13.79
C SER A 16 -3.68 13.74 -13.98
N SER A 17 -4.46 13.42 -13.00
CA SER A 17 -5.73 12.65 -12.90
C SER A 17 -6.32 11.95 -14.16
N LYS A 18 -5.58 11.67 -15.22
CA LYS A 18 -6.04 10.88 -16.35
C LYS A 18 -6.00 9.41 -15.95
N SER A 19 -7.15 8.76 -15.90
CA SER A 19 -7.25 7.32 -15.69
C SER A 19 -6.43 6.56 -16.73
N VAL A 20 -5.92 5.37 -16.39
CA VAL A 20 -5.27 4.44 -17.32
C VAL A 20 -6.09 4.21 -18.58
N ALA A 21 -7.41 4.11 -18.44
CA ALA A 21 -8.35 3.99 -19.56
C ALA A 21 -8.20 5.13 -20.58
N LYS A 22 -8.07 6.36 -20.12
CA LYS A 22 -7.93 7.55 -20.97
C LYS A 22 -6.57 7.61 -21.67
N LEU A 23 -5.50 7.18 -21.00
CA LEU A 23 -4.17 7.03 -21.59
C LEU A 23 -4.16 5.91 -22.63
N ALA A 24 -4.82 4.79 -22.35
CA ALA A 24 -4.92 3.67 -23.25
C ALA A 24 -5.70 4.01 -24.53
N GLU A 25 -6.74 4.86 -24.46
CA GLU A 25 -7.45 5.38 -25.64
C GLU A 25 -6.58 6.35 -26.44
N GLU A 26 -5.92 7.31 -25.78
CA GLU A 26 -5.10 8.34 -26.42
C GLU A 26 -3.91 7.74 -27.19
N TYR A 27 -3.34 6.61 -26.71
CA TYR A 27 -2.20 5.95 -27.33
C TYR A 27 -2.52 4.60 -28.01
N ASN A 28 -3.79 4.24 -28.12
CA ASN A 28 -4.29 3.05 -28.82
C ASN A 28 -3.66 1.73 -28.34
N PHE A 29 -3.56 1.56 -27.01
CA PHE A 29 -2.99 0.36 -26.38
C PHE A 29 -3.85 -0.88 -26.60
N THR A 30 -3.20 -2.02 -26.82
CA THR A 30 -3.86 -3.34 -26.79
C THR A 30 -4.33 -3.68 -25.38
N GLN A 31 -5.20 -4.70 -25.22
CA GLN A 31 -5.66 -5.13 -23.91
C GLN A 31 -4.48 -5.59 -23.04
N ASP A 32 -3.57 -6.40 -23.57
CA ASP A 32 -2.36 -6.84 -22.84
C ASP A 32 -1.51 -5.67 -22.36
N GLN A 33 -1.43 -4.60 -23.17
CA GLN A 33 -0.69 -3.37 -22.79
C GLN A 33 -1.41 -2.57 -21.73
N ARG A 34 -2.76 -2.61 -21.70
CA ARG A 34 -3.58 -2.00 -20.65
C ARG A 34 -3.39 -2.74 -19.32
N ASP A 35 -3.43 -4.08 -19.36
CA ASP A 35 -3.25 -4.92 -18.18
C ASP A 35 -1.87 -4.73 -17.55
N ILE A 36 -0.80 -4.67 -18.38
CA ILE A 36 0.56 -4.33 -17.92
C ILE A 36 0.62 -2.91 -17.35
N LEU A 37 -0.08 -1.95 -17.96
CA LEU A 37 -0.10 -0.57 -17.50
C LEU A 37 -0.90 -0.43 -16.19
N ASP A 38 -1.99 -1.16 -16.04
CA ASP A 38 -2.78 -1.23 -14.81
C ASP A 38 -1.98 -1.89 -13.68
N GLU A 39 -1.19 -2.92 -13.99
CA GLU A 39 -0.27 -3.54 -13.04
C GLU A 39 0.89 -2.60 -12.65
N LEU A 40 1.48 -1.90 -13.62
CA LEU A 40 2.56 -0.92 -13.40
C LEU A 40 2.08 0.37 -12.71
N LEU A 41 0.84 0.79 -12.94
CA LEU A 41 0.20 1.92 -12.29
C LEU A 41 -0.68 1.49 -11.12
N SER A 42 -0.65 0.19 -10.77
CA SER A 42 -1.25 -0.30 -9.55
C SER A 42 -0.74 0.50 -8.36
N ASP A 43 -1.47 0.45 -7.27
CA ASP A 43 -1.15 1.13 -6.01
C ASP A 43 0.29 0.91 -5.53
N GLU A 44 1.01 -0.05 -6.11
CA GLU A 44 2.39 -0.39 -5.77
C GLU A 44 3.44 0.52 -6.42
N LEU A 45 3.26 0.89 -7.68
CA LEU A 45 4.24 1.67 -8.44
C LEU A 45 3.90 3.16 -8.52
N ARG A 46 2.63 3.51 -8.37
CA ARG A 46 2.17 4.91 -8.34
C ARG A 46 2.94 5.78 -7.34
N PRO A 47 3.20 5.32 -6.09
CA PRO A 47 4.01 6.04 -5.13
C PRO A 47 5.43 6.35 -5.61
N TYR A 48 6.06 5.39 -6.32
CA TYR A 48 7.42 5.58 -6.85
C TYR A 48 7.46 6.56 -8.00
N LEU A 49 6.46 6.51 -8.88
CA LEU A 49 6.33 7.48 -9.97
C LEU A 49 6.10 8.89 -9.41
N LEU A 50 5.32 9.04 -8.35
CA LEU A 50 5.10 10.32 -7.67
C LEU A 50 6.37 10.82 -6.96
N ALA A 51 7.14 9.95 -6.32
CA ALA A 51 8.42 10.29 -5.68
C ALA A 51 9.49 10.70 -6.70
N LEU A 52 9.56 10.01 -7.84
CA LEU A 52 10.46 10.34 -8.96
C LEU A 52 10.12 11.68 -9.64
N CYS A 53 8.85 12.09 -9.62
CA CYS A 53 8.37 13.35 -10.20
C CYS A 53 8.52 14.57 -9.26
N GLY A 54 9.29 14.49 -8.18
CA GLY A 54 9.52 15.59 -7.24
C GLY A 54 8.36 15.79 -6.26
N GLY A 55 7.74 14.69 -5.90
CA GLY A 55 6.61 14.65 -4.97
C GLY A 55 6.91 15.27 -3.62
N VAL A 56 5.87 15.82 -3.06
CA VAL A 56 5.69 16.43 -1.76
C VAL A 56 6.66 15.87 -0.72
N GLY A 57 7.45 16.72 -0.11
CA GLY A 57 8.42 16.33 0.91
C GLY A 57 7.72 15.62 2.07
N GLY A 58 7.71 14.30 2.02
CA GLY A 58 7.25 13.47 3.12
C GLY A 58 8.12 13.71 4.35
N VAL A 59 7.52 13.62 5.53
CA VAL A 59 8.27 13.66 6.79
C VAL A 59 9.23 12.47 6.78
N VAL A 60 10.51 12.73 6.66
CA VAL A 60 11.56 11.69 6.74
C VAL A 60 11.63 11.26 8.20
N GLY A 61 11.17 10.05 8.49
CA GLY A 61 11.35 9.44 9.79
C GLY A 61 12.74 8.82 9.95
N ASP A 62 13.05 8.36 11.15
CA ASP A 62 14.32 7.72 11.51
C ASP A 62 14.46 6.26 11.01
N GLY A 63 13.45 5.77 10.25
CA GLY A 63 13.40 4.40 9.71
C GLY A 63 12.96 3.33 10.73
N THR A 64 12.62 3.73 11.96
CA THR A 64 12.14 2.79 12.99
C THR A 64 10.63 2.59 12.87
N LEU A 65 10.21 1.38 12.50
CA LEU A 65 8.80 1.03 12.42
C LEU A 65 8.24 0.62 13.80
N GLN A 66 7.05 1.11 14.11
CA GLN A 66 6.27 0.69 15.28
C GLN A 66 5.25 -0.38 14.86
N TRP A 67 4.89 -1.25 15.81
CA TRP A 67 3.84 -2.24 15.58
C TRP A 67 2.48 -1.56 15.39
N PRO A 68 1.74 -1.86 14.29
CA PRO A 68 0.53 -1.12 13.94
C PRO A 68 -0.71 -1.49 14.78
N LEU A 69 -0.67 -2.63 15.49
CA LEU A 69 -1.77 -3.13 16.34
C LEU A 69 -1.26 -3.50 17.74
N PRO A 70 -0.97 -2.52 18.62
CA PRO A 70 -0.49 -2.80 19.98
C PRO A 70 -1.41 -3.76 20.73
N GLY A 71 -0.81 -4.78 21.39
CA GLY A 71 -1.53 -5.81 22.12
C GLY A 71 -2.06 -6.98 21.26
N HIS A 72 -1.94 -6.92 19.94
CA HIS A 72 -2.30 -8.00 19.02
C HIS A 72 -1.03 -8.51 18.33
N THR A 73 -0.46 -9.58 18.82
CA THR A 73 0.85 -10.11 18.39
C THR A 73 0.76 -11.45 17.68
N TYR A 74 -0.42 -12.08 17.68
CA TYR A 74 -0.66 -13.33 16.94
C TYR A 74 -0.72 -13.05 15.44
N ILE A 75 -0.07 -13.90 14.64
CA ILE A 75 -0.05 -13.84 13.19
C ILE A 75 -0.81 -15.04 12.63
N SER A 76 -1.81 -14.82 11.81
CA SER A 76 -2.59 -15.88 11.17
C SER A 76 -2.05 -16.30 9.80
N CYS A 77 -1.34 -15.40 9.10
CA CYS A 77 -0.66 -15.69 7.84
C CYS A 77 0.61 -14.83 7.74
N HIS A 78 1.75 -15.49 7.49
CA HIS A 78 3.03 -14.79 7.36
C HIS A 78 3.32 -14.39 5.93
N PHE A 79 4.19 -13.41 5.76
CA PHE A 79 4.74 -13.02 4.46
C PHE A 79 5.32 -14.24 3.72
N GLY A 80 4.93 -14.42 2.46
CA GLY A 80 5.41 -15.50 1.59
C GLY A 80 4.67 -16.82 1.73
N GLU A 81 3.79 -16.99 2.73
CA GLU A 81 2.98 -18.20 2.89
C GLU A 81 1.85 -18.30 1.83
N VAL A 82 1.15 -19.42 1.85
CA VAL A 82 -0.09 -19.60 1.09
C VAL A 82 -1.22 -19.00 1.90
N ASP A 83 -1.96 -18.05 1.30
CA ASP A 83 -3.09 -17.39 1.95
C ASP A 83 -4.33 -18.29 2.10
N ALA A 84 -5.37 -17.78 2.76
CA ALA A 84 -6.60 -18.51 3.00
C ALA A 84 -7.38 -18.85 1.72
N PHE A 85 -7.06 -18.23 0.59
CA PHE A 85 -7.65 -18.48 -0.74
C PHE A 85 -6.82 -19.46 -1.58
N GLY A 86 -5.67 -19.94 -1.08
CA GLY A 86 -4.76 -20.84 -1.76
C GLY A 86 -3.75 -20.16 -2.67
N ASN A 87 -3.64 -18.83 -2.63
CA ASN A 87 -2.64 -18.09 -3.39
C ASN A 87 -1.27 -18.17 -2.68
N ALA A 88 -0.23 -18.55 -3.42
CA ALA A 88 1.13 -18.56 -2.90
C ALA A 88 1.75 -17.16 -2.90
N GLY A 89 2.65 -16.92 -1.94
CA GLY A 89 3.41 -15.68 -1.87
C GLY A 89 2.63 -14.53 -1.23
N HIS A 90 2.01 -14.78 -0.07
CA HIS A 90 1.30 -13.75 0.71
C HIS A 90 2.14 -12.49 0.85
N ARG A 91 1.55 -11.33 0.52
CA ARG A 91 2.26 -10.08 0.28
C ARG A 91 2.61 -9.31 1.55
N GLY A 92 2.01 -9.68 2.68
CA GLY A 92 2.16 -8.99 3.96
C GLY A 92 2.14 -9.95 5.14
N THR A 93 1.70 -9.46 6.27
CA THR A 93 1.48 -10.22 7.49
C THR A 93 0.07 -9.94 7.99
N ASP A 94 -0.71 -11.01 8.25
CA ASP A 94 -2.08 -10.89 8.72
C ASP A 94 -2.14 -10.97 10.24
N ILE A 95 -2.71 -9.94 10.85
CA ILE A 95 -2.77 -9.74 12.30
C ILE A 95 -4.26 -9.73 12.72
N PRO A 96 -4.81 -10.83 13.23
CA PRO A 96 -6.19 -10.88 13.70
C PRO A 96 -6.41 -9.95 14.90
N ALA A 97 -7.51 -9.20 14.82
CA ALA A 97 -8.00 -8.36 15.91
C ALA A 97 -9.51 -8.13 15.75
N PRO A 98 -10.24 -7.80 16.83
CA PRO A 98 -11.66 -7.47 16.75
C PRO A 98 -11.92 -6.33 15.76
N GLU A 99 -13.07 -6.38 15.08
CA GLU A 99 -13.53 -5.26 14.23
C GLU A 99 -13.57 -3.96 15.03
N GLY A 100 -13.13 -2.87 14.37
CA GLY A 100 -13.08 -1.55 15.01
C GLY A 100 -11.85 -1.32 15.88
N THR A 101 -10.94 -2.30 16.03
CA THR A 101 -9.63 -2.07 16.69
C THR A 101 -8.88 -0.97 15.95
N PRO A 102 -8.38 0.08 16.63
CA PRO A 102 -7.61 1.14 15.97
C PRO A 102 -6.32 0.61 15.35
N ILE A 103 -6.08 1.00 14.09
CA ILE A 103 -4.84 0.73 13.37
C ILE A 103 -3.99 1.99 13.42
N LEU A 104 -2.75 1.85 13.87
CA LEU A 104 -1.80 2.95 14.01
C LEU A 104 -0.84 3.00 12.83
N ALA A 105 -0.46 4.20 12.40
CA ALA A 105 0.62 4.40 11.45
C ALA A 105 1.93 3.86 12.06
N ALA A 106 2.53 2.86 11.42
CA ALA A 106 3.79 2.27 11.88
C ALA A 106 4.95 3.25 11.83
N HIS A 107 4.83 4.31 11.03
CA HIS A 107 5.82 5.36 10.88
C HIS A 107 5.15 6.65 10.41
N SER A 108 5.79 7.79 10.66
CA SER A 108 5.34 9.07 10.10
C SER A 108 5.45 9.06 8.58
N GLY A 109 4.57 9.79 7.90
CA GLY A 109 4.59 9.82 6.44
C GLY A 109 3.43 10.61 5.84
N THR A 110 3.30 10.52 4.52
CA THR A 110 2.21 11.11 3.75
C THR A 110 1.28 10.00 3.25
N VAL A 111 -0.01 10.20 3.38
CA VAL A 111 -1.03 9.26 2.87
C VAL A 111 -1.04 9.35 1.34
N LEU A 112 -0.63 8.28 0.67
CA LEU A 112 -0.69 8.18 -0.79
C LEU A 112 -2.06 7.71 -1.26
N VAL A 113 -2.61 6.70 -0.58
CA VAL A 113 -3.92 6.13 -0.87
C VAL A 113 -4.70 6.02 0.43
N SER A 114 -5.97 6.42 0.40
CA SER A 114 -6.97 6.12 1.42
C SER A 114 -8.29 5.87 0.71
N GLY A 115 -8.80 4.63 0.76
CA GLY A 115 -10.05 4.28 0.09
C GLY A 115 -10.14 2.82 -0.30
N TRP A 116 -11.09 2.52 -1.20
CA TRP A 116 -11.45 1.18 -1.64
C TRP A 116 -10.52 0.63 -2.73
N ASN A 117 -10.17 -0.64 -2.61
CA ASN A 117 -9.59 -1.49 -3.64
C ASN A 117 -10.29 -2.84 -3.59
N ASP A 118 -10.51 -3.50 -4.72
CA ASP A 118 -11.31 -4.73 -4.76
C ASP A 118 -10.69 -5.86 -3.94
N SER A 119 -9.36 -6.04 -3.98
CA SER A 119 -8.66 -7.05 -3.20
C SER A 119 -8.40 -6.60 -1.75
N TYR A 120 -7.84 -5.42 -1.56
CA TYR A 120 -7.45 -4.90 -0.23
C TYR A 120 -8.63 -4.35 0.59
N GLY A 121 -9.82 -4.17 -0.01
CA GLY A 121 -10.95 -3.50 0.64
C GLY A 121 -10.63 -2.02 0.93
N ASN A 122 -11.09 -1.51 2.06
CA ASN A 122 -10.64 -0.20 2.54
C ASN A 122 -9.19 -0.29 3.00
N GLN A 123 -8.36 0.58 2.45
CA GLN A 123 -6.91 0.55 2.68
C GLN A 123 -6.34 1.94 2.91
N VAL A 124 -5.18 1.97 3.55
CA VAL A 124 -4.28 3.14 3.62
C VAL A 124 -2.91 2.71 3.15
N LEU A 125 -2.29 3.50 2.26
CA LEU A 125 -0.90 3.38 1.85
C LEU A 125 -0.18 4.67 2.24
N LEU A 126 0.94 4.53 2.96
CA LEU A 126 1.78 5.64 3.39
C LEU A 126 3.11 5.64 2.62
N ASP A 127 3.54 6.81 2.18
CA ASP A 127 4.95 7.10 1.89
C ASP A 127 5.61 7.54 3.20
N ASN A 128 6.49 6.72 3.71
CA ASN A 128 7.21 6.96 4.96
C ASN A 128 8.58 7.63 4.74
N GLY A 129 8.87 8.03 3.50
CA GLY A 129 10.16 8.61 3.12
C GLY A 129 11.29 7.58 3.03
N ALA A 130 12.47 8.01 2.58
CA ALA A 130 13.67 7.16 2.46
C ALA A 130 13.43 5.81 1.74
N TRP A 131 12.55 5.80 0.72
CA TRP A 131 12.14 4.61 -0.04
C TRP A 131 11.39 3.55 0.78
N LEU A 132 10.83 3.94 1.92
CA LEU A 132 9.98 3.12 2.77
C LEU A 132 8.52 3.46 2.52
N SER A 133 7.67 2.45 2.38
CA SER A 133 6.22 2.60 2.39
C SER A 133 5.55 1.46 3.16
N THR A 134 4.38 1.77 3.73
CA THR A 134 3.60 0.82 4.52
C THR A 134 2.15 0.81 4.06
N ARG A 135 1.57 -0.38 3.92
CA ARG A 135 0.16 -0.57 3.56
C ARG A 135 -0.61 -1.25 4.67
N TYR A 136 -1.83 -0.82 4.84
CA TYR A 136 -2.77 -1.31 5.84
C TYR A 136 -4.10 -1.59 5.13
N ALA A 137 -4.57 -2.83 5.14
CA ALA A 137 -5.73 -3.24 4.37
C ALA A 137 -6.80 -3.95 5.19
N HIS A 138 -7.91 -4.31 4.53
CA HIS A 138 -9.11 -4.95 5.06
C HIS A 138 -9.83 -4.14 6.15
N MET A 139 -9.61 -2.84 6.20
CA MET A 139 -10.21 -1.93 7.18
C MET A 139 -11.73 -1.90 7.06
N THR A 140 -12.43 -1.74 8.19
CA THR A 140 -13.86 -1.37 8.17
C THR A 140 -14.03 0.09 7.74
N ALA A 141 -13.10 0.97 8.16
CA ALA A 141 -13.08 2.38 7.76
C ALA A 141 -11.66 2.95 7.83
N THR A 142 -11.34 3.90 6.96
CA THR A 142 -10.14 4.75 7.05
C THR A 142 -10.44 5.98 7.90
N ALA A 143 -9.44 6.49 8.63
CA ALA A 143 -9.54 7.68 9.49
C ALA A 143 -8.74 8.87 8.93
N VAL A 144 -8.12 8.71 7.77
CA VAL A 144 -7.27 9.71 7.11
C VAL A 144 -7.62 9.81 5.63
N THR A 145 -7.16 10.85 4.95
CA THR A 145 -7.40 11.10 3.53
C THR A 145 -6.09 11.21 2.75
N ALA A 146 -6.12 10.89 1.45
CA ALA A 146 -4.95 11.02 0.57
C ALA A 146 -4.42 12.46 0.56
N GLY A 147 -3.10 12.61 0.65
CA GLY A 147 -2.38 13.88 0.78
C GLY A 147 -2.17 14.34 2.24
N GLU A 148 -2.82 13.72 3.22
CA GLU A 148 -2.65 14.04 4.63
C GLU A 148 -1.27 13.57 5.14
N THR A 149 -0.65 14.36 6.02
CA THR A 149 0.56 13.95 6.74
C THR A 149 0.17 13.34 8.08
N VAL A 150 0.70 12.16 8.39
CA VAL A 150 0.47 11.44 9.63
C VAL A 150 1.77 11.28 10.43
N THR A 151 1.64 11.19 11.74
CA THR A 151 2.75 10.87 12.64
C THR A 151 2.73 9.40 13.04
N ALA A 152 3.89 8.81 13.35
CA ALA A 152 3.96 7.47 13.90
C ALA A 152 3.05 7.34 15.13
N GLY A 153 2.27 6.26 15.21
CA GLY A 153 1.30 6.03 16.27
C GLY A 153 -0.06 6.75 16.10
N GLN A 154 -0.23 7.57 15.07
CA GLN A 154 -1.54 8.16 14.76
C GLN A 154 -2.51 7.08 14.28
N VAL A 155 -3.78 7.14 14.72
CA VAL A 155 -4.84 6.27 14.20
C VAL A 155 -5.13 6.64 12.74
N ILE A 156 -5.02 5.65 11.84
CA ILE A 156 -5.22 5.82 10.40
C ILE A 156 -6.43 5.06 9.86
N GLY A 157 -7.02 4.19 10.67
CA GLY A 157 -8.21 3.41 10.34
C GLY A 157 -8.53 2.38 11.41
N TYR A 158 -9.42 1.46 11.08
CA TYR A 158 -9.95 0.48 12.02
C TYR A 158 -10.02 -0.90 11.38
N VAL A 159 -9.64 -1.93 12.13
CA VAL A 159 -9.69 -3.34 11.68
C VAL A 159 -11.09 -3.71 11.19
N GLY A 160 -11.13 -4.46 10.11
CA GLY A 160 -12.35 -5.01 9.53
C GLY A 160 -12.08 -6.30 8.75
N SER A 161 -12.95 -6.59 7.79
CA SER A 161 -12.88 -7.75 6.91
C SER A 161 -13.37 -7.39 5.50
N THR A 162 -12.98 -6.24 4.97
CA THR A 162 -13.40 -5.76 3.64
C THR A 162 -12.44 -6.25 2.56
N GLY A 163 -12.92 -6.34 1.29
CA GLY A 163 -12.16 -6.91 0.19
C GLY A 163 -12.02 -8.44 0.29
N ASP A 164 -10.90 -8.99 -0.19
CA ASP A 164 -10.60 -10.42 -0.15
C ASP A 164 -10.12 -10.82 1.26
N SER A 165 -11.05 -11.02 2.17
CA SER A 165 -10.79 -11.32 3.58
C SER A 165 -11.74 -12.41 4.08
N THR A 166 -11.23 -13.32 4.92
CA THR A 166 -12.00 -14.41 5.52
C THR A 166 -12.43 -14.15 6.96
N GLY A 167 -12.02 -13.03 7.54
CA GLY A 167 -12.33 -12.67 8.92
C GLY A 167 -11.61 -11.37 9.35
N ASN A 168 -11.96 -10.86 10.52
CA ASN A 168 -11.41 -9.59 10.99
C ASN A 168 -9.91 -9.66 11.27
N HIS A 169 -9.10 -8.94 10.50
CA HIS A 169 -7.66 -8.82 10.66
C HIS A 169 -7.15 -7.54 10.00
N LEU A 170 -5.95 -7.12 10.34
CA LEU A 170 -5.15 -6.19 9.58
C LEU A 170 -4.22 -6.98 8.66
N HIS A 171 -4.27 -6.75 7.35
CA HIS A 171 -3.21 -7.12 6.42
C HIS A 171 -2.21 -5.96 6.37
N PHE A 172 -0.96 -6.23 6.79
CA PHE A 172 0.09 -5.23 6.90
C PHE A 172 1.26 -5.54 5.98
N GLU A 173 1.60 -4.61 5.08
CA GLU A 173 2.74 -4.73 4.17
C GLU A 173 3.79 -3.66 4.47
N VAL A 174 5.05 -4.02 4.27
CA VAL A 174 6.20 -3.11 4.26
C VAL A 174 6.93 -3.25 2.93
N MET A 175 7.24 -2.13 2.32
CA MET A 175 8.00 -2.05 1.07
C MET A 175 9.24 -1.19 1.27
N GLN A 176 10.39 -1.72 0.87
CA GLN A 176 11.66 -1.00 0.85
C GLN A 176 12.18 -0.94 -0.59
N ASN A 177 12.49 0.26 -1.08
CA ASN A 177 12.90 0.47 -2.48
C ASN A 177 11.93 -0.16 -3.50
N GLY A 178 10.63 -0.13 -3.23
CA GLY A 178 9.60 -0.71 -4.07
C GLY A 178 9.44 -2.22 -4.02
N VAL A 179 10.20 -2.87 -3.20
CA VAL A 179 10.14 -4.33 -3.03
C VAL A 179 9.51 -4.66 -1.69
N ARG A 180 8.46 -5.49 -1.71
CA ARG A 180 7.88 -6.01 -0.48
C ARG A 180 8.89 -6.82 0.30
N CYS A 181 8.92 -6.62 1.59
CA CYS A 181 9.73 -7.40 2.51
C CYS A 181 8.85 -7.97 3.63
N ASN A 182 9.36 -9.00 4.31
CA ASN A 182 8.68 -9.54 5.48
C ASN A 182 8.57 -8.46 6.57
N PRO A 183 7.36 -8.02 6.96
CA PRO A 183 7.18 -6.99 7.97
C PRO A 183 7.89 -7.33 9.29
N LEU A 184 7.89 -8.62 9.69
CA LEU A 184 8.53 -9.09 10.92
C LEU A 184 10.08 -9.03 10.90
N SER A 185 10.68 -8.73 9.74
CA SER A 185 12.13 -8.47 9.67
C SER A 185 12.52 -7.03 10.05
N VAL A 186 11.53 -6.12 10.10
CA VAL A 186 11.75 -4.67 10.30
C VAL A 186 10.92 -4.07 11.42
N VAL A 187 9.93 -4.81 11.94
CA VAL A 187 9.10 -4.41 13.09
C VAL A 187 8.83 -5.59 14.00
N ASN A 188 8.86 -5.37 15.31
CA ASN A 188 8.57 -6.40 16.30
C ASN A 188 7.14 -6.27 16.84
N PRO A 189 6.38 -7.37 16.95
CA PRO A 189 5.09 -7.39 17.64
C PRO A 189 5.21 -6.95 19.11
N GLN A 190 4.32 -6.05 19.56
CA GLN A 190 4.28 -5.51 20.92
C GLN A 190 2.85 -5.42 21.45
#